data_c70068bb7a6901a5ca72b9728b0ecbb3
#
_entry.id   c70068bb7a6901a5ca72b9728b0ecbb3
#
_cell.length_a   1.000
_cell.length_b   1.000
_cell.length_c   1.000
_cell.angle_alpha   90.00
_cell.angle_beta   90.00
_cell.angle_gamma   90.00
#
_symmetry.space_group_name_H-M   'P 1'
#
loop_
_entity.id
_entity.type
_entity.pdbx_description
1 polymer ?
#
loop_
_entity_poly.entity_id
_entity_poly.type
_entity_poly.pdbx_seq_one_letter_code
_entity_poly.pdbx_strand_id
1 'polypeptide(L)'
;MDSTLRRTWAEIDMDALAHNYETLRKRIGENVKFLGVVKADAYGHGSVQVSRLLQESGADYLAVSSIDEAVELRHNGITMPVLILGHTPKEEVSELIKNNITQAVTCRAKALEYSEEAVKCGGTLKIHIKVDTGMSRLGYLCDGDYFESGVEGICEGCTLP
;
A
#
# COMPACT_ATOMS: atom_id res chain seq x y z
N MET A 1 5.01 -24.99 -20.83
CA MET A 1 4.21 -24.56 -22.00
C MET A 1 5.15 -24.05 -23.06
N ASP A 2 5.04 -24.57 -24.25
CA ASP A 2 5.96 -24.28 -25.33
C ASP A 2 5.85 -22.81 -25.76
N SER A 3 6.94 -22.07 -25.72
CA SER A 3 6.99 -20.63 -26.02
C SER A 3 6.67 -20.28 -27.48
N THR A 4 6.72 -21.29 -28.33
CA THR A 4 6.51 -21.19 -29.80
C THR A 4 5.06 -20.89 -30.19
N LEU A 5 4.08 -21.03 -29.27
CA LEU A 5 2.66 -20.85 -29.55
C LEU A 5 2.10 -19.48 -29.15
N ARG A 6 2.90 -18.61 -28.52
CA ARG A 6 2.44 -17.28 -28.12
C ARG A 6 2.54 -16.31 -29.30
N ARG A 7 1.40 -15.75 -29.69
CA ARG A 7 1.32 -14.74 -30.77
C ARG A 7 1.64 -13.31 -30.31
N THR A 8 1.54 -13.06 -28.99
CA THR A 8 1.73 -11.73 -28.39
C THR A 8 2.30 -11.88 -26.99
N TRP A 9 3.26 -11.06 -26.63
CA TRP A 9 3.80 -10.95 -25.26
C TRP A 9 4.18 -9.52 -24.97
N ALA A 10 4.26 -9.18 -23.68
CA ALA A 10 4.88 -7.95 -23.20
C ALA A 10 6.31 -8.28 -22.74
N GLU A 11 7.27 -7.47 -23.15
CA GLU A 11 8.65 -7.55 -22.73
C GLU A 11 8.96 -6.37 -21.79
N ILE A 12 9.38 -6.67 -20.56
CA ILE A 12 9.65 -5.67 -19.55
C ILE A 12 11.16 -5.56 -19.36
N ASP A 13 11.70 -4.39 -19.67
CA ASP A 13 13.11 -4.06 -19.47
C ASP A 13 13.35 -3.65 -18.02
N MET A 14 13.93 -4.56 -17.24
CA MET A 14 14.20 -4.34 -15.81
C MET A 14 15.34 -3.36 -15.57
N ASP A 15 16.30 -3.25 -16.50
CA ASP A 15 17.40 -2.29 -16.41
C ASP A 15 16.89 -0.86 -16.63
N ALA A 16 15.96 -0.68 -17.58
CA ALA A 16 15.30 0.60 -17.79
C ALA A 16 14.47 1.01 -16.57
N LEU A 17 13.80 0.05 -15.92
CA LEU A 17 13.03 0.30 -14.70
C LEU A 17 13.94 0.70 -13.53
N ALA A 18 15.08 0.01 -13.36
CA ALA A 18 16.10 0.36 -12.36
C ALA A 18 16.66 1.77 -12.61
N HIS A 19 16.99 2.10 -13.85
CA HIS A 19 17.47 3.44 -14.24
C HIS A 19 16.43 4.52 -13.92
N ASN A 20 15.15 4.27 -14.20
CA ASN A 20 14.06 5.20 -13.89
C ASN A 20 13.94 5.43 -12.38
N TYR A 21 13.99 4.36 -11.57
CA TYR A 21 13.99 4.47 -10.12
C TYR A 21 15.17 5.32 -9.62
N GLU A 22 16.39 5.02 -10.05
CA GLU A 22 17.58 5.79 -9.65
C GLU A 22 17.49 7.26 -10.03
N THR A 23 16.96 7.55 -11.21
CA THR A 23 16.76 8.93 -11.68
C THR A 23 15.80 9.70 -10.78
N LEU A 24 14.67 9.07 -10.42
CA LEU A 24 13.71 9.66 -9.49
C LEU A 24 14.32 9.79 -8.08
N ARG A 25 15.03 8.77 -7.59
CA ARG A 25 15.67 8.78 -6.28
C ARG A 25 16.68 9.90 -6.15
N LYS A 26 17.53 10.11 -7.16
CA LYS A 26 18.49 11.24 -7.22
C LYS A 26 17.79 12.59 -7.18
N ARG A 27 16.63 12.71 -7.84
CA ARG A 27 15.88 13.96 -7.92
C ARG A 27 15.20 14.34 -6.61
N ILE A 28 14.63 13.36 -5.89
CA ILE A 28 13.94 13.61 -4.61
C ILE A 28 14.90 13.72 -3.42
N GLY A 29 16.12 13.18 -3.54
CA GLY A 29 17.12 13.16 -2.48
C GLY A 29 16.89 12.11 -1.42
N GLU A 30 17.90 11.94 -0.54
CA GLU A 30 17.92 10.86 0.47
C GLU A 30 16.93 11.08 1.63
N ASN A 31 16.56 12.33 1.90
CA ASN A 31 15.67 12.68 3.01
C ASN A 31 14.18 12.46 2.72
N VAL A 32 13.83 12.12 1.48
CA VAL A 32 12.44 11.85 1.05
C VAL A 32 12.26 10.35 0.84
N LYS A 33 11.29 9.74 1.52
CA LYS A 33 10.97 8.33 1.33
C LYS A 33 10.31 8.08 -0.01
N PHE A 34 10.68 6.96 -0.66
CA PHE A 34 10.13 6.52 -1.93
C PHE A 34 9.14 5.38 -1.71
N LEU A 35 7.91 5.55 -2.20
CA LEU A 35 6.89 4.52 -2.18
C LEU A 35 6.57 4.08 -3.61
N GLY A 36 6.89 2.82 -3.94
CA GLY A 36 6.58 2.21 -5.23
C GLY A 36 5.17 1.64 -5.29
N VAL A 37 4.34 2.07 -6.26
CA VAL A 37 2.98 1.55 -6.43
C VAL A 37 3.01 0.37 -7.39
N VAL A 38 2.77 -0.84 -6.87
CA VAL A 38 2.88 -2.12 -7.59
C VAL A 38 1.55 -2.88 -7.68
N LYS A 39 0.43 -2.21 -7.43
CA LYS A 39 -0.92 -2.77 -7.56
C LYS A 39 -1.23 -3.19 -9.00
N ALA A 40 -2.24 -4.03 -9.19
CA ALA A 40 -2.68 -4.55 -10.49
C ALA A 40 -1.50 -5.15 -11.28
N ASP A 41 -0.76 -6.05 -10.64
CA ASP A 41 0.44 -6.69 -11.18
C ASP A 41 1.50 -5.67 -11.66
N ALA A 42 1.75 -4.61 -10.87
CA ALA A 42 2.58 -3.47 -11.23
C ALA A 42 2.14 -2.85 -12.58
N TYR A 43 0.83 -2.70 -12.77
CA TYR A 43 0.21 -2.24 -14.03
C TYR A 43 0.62 -3.10 -15.24
N GLY A 44 0.76 -4.42 -15.04
CA GLY A 44 1.15 -5.38 -16.05
C GLY A 44 2.65 -5.57 -16.24
N HIS A 45 3.47 -5.00 -15.36
CA HIS A 45 4.94 -5.15 -15.39
C HIS A 45 5.44 -6.34 -14.54
N GLY A 46 4.56 -7.03 -13.81
CA GLY A 46 4.93 -8.09 -12.89
C GLY A 46 5.22 -7.58 -11.48
N SER A 47 4.22 -7.63 -10.58
CA SER A 47 4.31 -7.06 -9.22
C SER A 47 5.47 -7.62 -8.41
N VAL A 48 5.72 -8.93 -8.48
CA VAL A 48 6.78 -9.61 -7.72
C VAL A 48 8.16 -9.18 -8.22
N GLN A 49 8.38 -9.16 -9.53
CA GLN A 49 9.67 -8.79 -10.14
C GLN A 49 10.01 -7.33 -9.87
N VAL A 50 9.03 -6.43 -10.10
CA VAL A 50 9.19 -5.00 -9.82
C VAL A 50 9.42 -4.74 -8.33
N SER A 51 8.69 -5.41 -7.44
CA SER A 51 8.86 -5.28 -5.99
C SER A 51 10.23 -5.73 -5.52
N ARG A 52 10.75 -6.84 -6.09
CA ARG A 52 12.10 -7.32 -5.77
C ARG A 52 13.16 -6.32 -6.19
N LEU A 53 13.07 -5.79 -7.41
CA LEU A 53 13.97 -4.74 -7.90
C LEU A 53 13.92 -3.51 -6.99
N LEU A 54 12.74 -3.02 -6.64
CA LEU A 54 12.59 -1.85 -5.77
C LEU A 54 13.16 -2.11 -4.36
N GLN A 55 12.95 -3.31 -3.80
CA GLN A 55 13.51 -3.71 -2.51
C GLN A 55 15.05 -3.74 -2.55
N GLU A 56 15.63 -4.35 -3.57
CA GLU A 56 17.09 -4.42 -3.76
C GLU A 56 17.71 -3.05 -4.04
N SER A 57 16.98 -2.16 -4.71
CA SER A 57 17.40 -0.79 -4.99
C SER A 57 17.21 0.18 -3.81
N GLY A 58 16.64 -0.27 -2.69
CA GLY A 58 16.50 0.53 -1.47
C GLY A 58 15.29 1.49 -1.49
N ALA A 59 14.20 1.13 -2.14
CA ALA A 59 12.93 1.81 -1.94
C ALA A 59 12.43 1.63 -0.50
N ASP A 60 11.68 2.59 0.02
CA ASP A 60 11.28 2.61 1.42
C ASP A 60 9.97 1.86 1.68
N TYR A 61 9.07 1.83 0.68
CA TYR A 61 7.72 1.29 0.81
C TYR A 61 7.18 0.78 -0.53
N LEU A 62 6.25 -0.16 -0.47
CA LEU A 62 5.42 -0.55 -1.61
C LEU A 62 3.95 -0.23 -1.32
N ALA A 63 3.15 -0.02 -2.37
CA ALA A 63 1.71 0.13 -2.25
C ALA A 63 0.96 -0.77 -3.23
N VAL A 64 -0.08 -1.42 -2.72
CA VAL A 64 -0.97 -2.32 -3.45
C VAL A 64 -2.44 -1.91 -3.25
N SER A 65 -3.38 -2.54 -3.94
CA SER A 65 -4.80 -2.24 -3.81
C SER A 65 -5.56 -3.15 -2.85
N SER A 66 -5.11 -4.39 -2.65
CA SER A 66 -5.83 -5.42 -1.87
C SER A 66 -4.90 -6.24 -0.99
N ILE A 67 -5.50 -7.00 -0.07
CA ILE A 67 -4.78 -7.91 0.79
C ILE A 67 -4.16 -9.07 0.00
N ASP A 68 -4.84 -9.57 -1.03
CA ASP A 68 -4.34 -10.67 -1.86
C ASP A 68 -3.02 -10.28 -2.53
N GLU A 69 -2.95 -9.08 -3.12
CA GLU A 69 -1.73 -8.55 -3.71
C GLU A 69 -0.59 -8.41 -2.68
N ALA A 70 -0.91 -7.94 -1.47
CA ALA A 70 0.08 -7.80 -0.40
C ALA A 70 0.61 -9.15 0.09
N VAL A 71 -0.27 -10.14 0.26
CA VAL A 71 0.06 -11.50 0.69
C VAL A 71 0.87 -12.22 -0.39
N GLU A 72 0.54 -12.04 -1.66
CA GLU A 72 1.34 -12.55 -2.78
C GLU A 72 2.78 -12.05 -2.72
N LEU A 73 2.99 -10.75 -2.48
CA LEU A 73 4.33 -10.21 -2.31
C LEU A 73 5.08 -10.86 -1.13
N ARG A 74 4.41 -11.06 0.00
CA ARG A 74 5.01 -11.75 1.17
C ARG A 74 5.39 -13.19 0.86
N HIS A 75 4.54 -13.96 0.19
CA HIS A 75 4.83 -15.35 -0.22
C HIS A 75 6.00 -15.43 -1.19
N ASN A 76 6.28 -14.35 -1.94
CA ASN A 76 7.42 -14.27 -2.86
C ASN A 76 8.68 -13.62 -2.25
N GLY A 77 8.74 -13.50 -0.91
CA GLY A 77 9.93 -13.08 -0.18
C GLY A 77 10.15 -11.57 -0.10
N ILE A 78 9.13 -10.77 -0.42
CA ILE A 78 9.19 -9.31 -0.22
C ILE A 78 8.99 -9.01 1.26
N THR A 79 9.99 -8.40 1.90
CA THR A 79 10.02 -8.11 3.34
C THR A 79 9.84 -6.63 3.67
N MET A 80 10.09 -5.74 2.70
CA MET A 80 9.92 -4.31 2.89
C MET A 80 8.47 -3.94 3.23
N PRO A 81 8.22 -2.76 3.84
CA PRO A 81 6.87 -2.32 4.19
C PRO A 81 5.92 -2.28 2.98
N VAL A 82 4.69 -2.78 3.17
CA VAL A 82 3.62 -2.77 2.16
C VAL A 82 2.40 -2.06 2.72
N LEU A 83 1.85 -1.12 1.95
CA LEU A 83 0.64 -0.36 2.25
C LEU A 83 -0.50 -0.78 1.33
N ILE A 84 -1.64 -1.17 1.88
CA ILE A 84 -2.87 -1.33 1.11
C ILE A 84 -3.57 0.02 0.99
N LEU A 85 -3.76 0.48 -0.25
CA LEU A 85 -4.43 1.76 -0.56
C LEU A 85 -5.96 1.65 -0.58
N GLY A 86 -6.47 0.43 -0.78
CA GLY A 86 -7.89 0.12 -0.87
C GLY A 86 -8.51 -0.27 0.48
N HIS A 87 -9.72 -0.78 0.40
CA HIS A 87 -10.45 -1.31 1.54
C HIS A 87 -10.10 -2.79 1.79
N THR A 88 -9.92 -3.15 3.06
CA THR A 88 -9.81 -4.54 3.51
C THR A 88 -11.01 -4.85 4.43
N PRO A 89 -11.70 -5.98 4.27
CA PRO A 89 -12.72 -6.44 5.22
C PRO A 89 -12.13 -6.60 6.63
N LYS A 90 -12.92 -6.29 7.66
CA LYS A 90 -12.44 -6.39 9.06
C LYS A 90 -12.04 -7.81 9.46
N GLU A 91 -12.65 -8.81 8.85
CA GLU A 91 -12.37 -10.24 9.05
C GLU A 91 -10.91 -10.60 8.69
N GLU A 92 -10.28 -9.80 7.84
CA GLU A 92 -8.90 -10.00 7.37
C GLU A 92 -7.84 -9.25 8.21
N VAL A 93 -8.25 -8.55 9.29
CA VAL A 93 -7.32 -7.79 10.15
C VAL A 93 -6.25 -8.69 10.75
N SER A 94 -6.61 -9.91 11.15
CA SER A 94 -5.65 -10.89 11.66
C SER A 94 -4.56 -11.23 10.63
N GLU A 95 -4.94 -11.36 9.36
CA GLU A 95 -4.00 -11.66 8.26
C GLU A 95 -3.11 -10.46 7.94
N LEU A 96 -3.64 -9.21 8.04
CA LEU A 96 -2.83 -7.99 7.93
C LEU A 96 -1.74 -7.93 9.01
N ILE A 97 -2.11 -8.20 10.26
CA ILE A 97 -1.19 -8.21 11.41
C ILE A 97 -0.12 -9.28 11.24
N LYS A 98 -0.54 -10.52 10.94
CA LYS A 98 0.33 -11.68 10.74
C LYS A 98 1.39 -11.45 9.65
N ASN A 99 1.00 -10.82 8.55
CA ASN A 99 1.89 -10.54 7.42
C ASN A 99 2.60 -9.17 7.51
N ASN A 100 2.44 -8.45 8.63
CA ASN A 100 3.03 -7.11 8.83
C ASN A 100 2.73 -6.17 7.66
N ILE A 101 1.43 -6.06 7.31
CA ILE A 101 0.91 -5.21 6.23
C ILE A 101 0.27 -3.97 6.85
N THR A 102 0.52 -2.81 6.27
CA THR A 102 -0.06 -1.53 6.68
C THR A 102 -1.36 -1.28 5.91
N GLN A 103 -2.41 -0.81 6.59
CA GLN A 103 -3.72 -0.53 6.01
C GLN A 103 -4.00 0.97 5.93
N ALA A 104 -4.45 1.46 4.78
CA ALA A 104 -4.97 2.82 4.67
C ALA A 104 -6.36 2.92 5.34
N VAL A 105 -6.54 3.89 6.23
CA VAL A 105 -7.80 4.19 6.91
C VAL A 105 -8.39 5.44 6.28
N THR A 106 -9.61 5.33 5.80
CA THR A 106 -10.26 6.35 4.97
C THR A 106 -11.41 7.08 5.65
N CYS A 107 -11.89 6.56 6.77
CA CYS A 107 -12.96 7.18 7.57
C CYS A 107 -12.97 6.63 9.00
N ARG A 108 -13.65 7.35 9.90
CA ARG A 108 -13.80 7.01 11.32
C ARG A 108 -14.38 5.59 11.54
N ALA A 109 -15.40 5.22 10.78
CA ALA A 109 -16.03 3.90 10.92
C ALA A 109 -15.02 2.76 10.69
N LYS A 110 -14.13 2.90 9.69
CA LYS A 110 -13.09 1.91 9.43
C LYS A 110 -11.98 1.92 10.47
N ALA A 111 -11.63 3.08 11.02
CA ALA A 111 -10.70 3.16 12.14
C ALA A 111 -11.20 2.34 13.33
N LEU A 112 -12.47 2.51 13.71
CA LEU A 112 -13.10 1.78 14.81
C LEU A 112 -13.15 0.27 14.53
N GLU A 113 -13.64 -0.15 13.36
CA GLU A 113 -13.70 -1.57 12.98
C GLU A 113 -12.33 -2.25 13.08
N TYR A 114 -11.28 -1.61 12.55
CA TYR A 114 -9.94 -2.17 12.55
C TYR A 114 -9.32 -2.21 13.94
N SER A 115 -9.57 -1.19 14.77
CA SER A 115 -9.12 -1.17 16.17
C SER A 115 -9.78 -2.30 16.98
N GLU A 116 -11.10 -2.44 16.89
CA GLU A 116 -11.83 -3.52 17.57
C GLU A 116 -11.31 -4.91 17.19
N GLU A 117 -11.07 -5.15 15.90
CA GLU A 117 -10.56 -6.46 15.45
C GLU A 117 -9.09 -6.67 15.84
N ALA A 118 -8.24 -5.63 15.82
CA ALA A 118 -6.87 -5.71 16.28
C ALA A 118 -6.79 -6.08 17.77
N VAL A 119 -7.64 -5.44 18.61
CA VAL A 119 -7.75 -5.77 20.03
C VAL A 119 -8.21 -7.23 20.25
N LYS A 120 -9.25 -7.68 19.52
CA LYS A 120 -9.73 -9.09 19.59
C LYS A 120 -8.63 -10.10 19.19
N CYS A 121 -7.82 -9.74 18.19
CA CYS A 121 -6.68 -10.58 17.77
C CYS A 121 -5.49 -10.49 18.72
N GLY A 122 -5.49 -9.59 19.70
CA GLY A 122 -4.35 -9.36 20.60
C GLY A 122 -3.11 -8.84 19.90
N GLY A 123 -3.29 -8.11 18.78
CA GLY A 123 -2.21 -7.61 17.95
C GLY A 123 -2.31 -6.11 17.68
N THR A 124 -1.33 -5.56 16.97
CA THR A 124 -1.29 -4.15 16.57
C THR A 124 -1.29 -4.06 15.05
N LEU A 125 -2.28 -3.38 14.49
CA LEU A 125 -2.36 -3.08 13.06
C LEU A 125 -1.67 -1.74 12.77
N LYS A 126 -0.73 -1.73 11.82
CA LYS A 126 -0.14 -0.50 11.31
C LYS A 126 -1.10 0.16 10.33
N ILE A 127 -1.33 1.44 10.50
CA ILE A 127 -2.25 2.19 9.65
C ILE A 127 -1.60 3.44 9.06
N HIS A 128 -2.11 3.86 7.88
CA HIS A 128 -1.93 5.21 7.35
C HIS A 128 -3.30 5.88 7.25
N ILE A 129 -3.47 7.02 7.90
CA ILE A 129 -4.68 7.83 7.75
C ILE A 129 -4.63 8.54 6.39
N LYS A 130 -5.65 8.32 5.58
CA LYS A 130 -5.78 8.91 4.27
C LYS A 130 -6.71 10.12 4.32
N VAL A 131 -6.17 11.30 4.00
CA VAL A 131 -6.92 12.55 3.84
C VAL A 131 -7.24 12.75 2.36
N ASP A 132 -8.49 13.09 2.04
CA ASP A 132 -8.87 13.50 0.69
C ASP A 132 -8.60 15.00 0.53
N THR A 133 -7.64 15.32 -0.32
CA THR A 133 -7.22 16.70 -0.60
C THR A 133 -7.73 17.19 -1.96
N GLY A 134 -8.84 16.62 -2.45
CA GLY A 134 -9.48 17.08 -3.68
C GLY A 134 -9.62 16.03 -4.79
N MET A 135 -9.11 14.79 -4.61
CA MET A 135 -9.35 13.70 -5.55
C MET A 135 -10.80 13.18 -5.48
N SER A 136 -11.48 13.36 -4.34
CA SER A 136 -12.88 13.05 -4.09
C SER A 136 -13.22 11.57 -4.34
N ARG A 137 -12.33 10.65 -3.91
CA ARG A 137 -12.53 9.21 -4.06
C ARG A 137 -12.55 8.45 -2.73
N LEU A 138 -11.51 8.58 -1.93
CA LEU A 138 -11.34 7.91 -0.64
C LEU A 138 -10.52 8.80 0.29
N GLY A 139 -10.87 8.84 1.56
CA GLY A 139 -10.14 9.58 2.59
C GLY A 139 -11.06 10.41 3.47
N TYR A 140 -10.55 10.85 4.60
CA TYR A 140 -11.23 11.83 5.42
C TYR A 140 -11.34 13.13 4.64
N LEU A 141 -12.56 13.60 4.48
CA LEU A 141 -12.83 14.85 3.77
C LEU A 141 -12.57 16.01 4.72
N CYS A 142 -11.55 16.82 4.42
CA CYS A 142 -11.11 17.94 5.23
C CYS A 142 -11.16 19.25 4.41
N ASP A 143 -12.31 19.53 3.78
CA ASP A 143 -12.52 20.70 2.94
C ASP A 143 -13.91 21.29 3.17
N GLY A 144 -14.03 22.62 3.09
CA GLY A 144 -15.27 23.35 3.24
C GLY A 144 -16.02 22.98 4.55
N ASP A 145 -17.28 22.65 4.44
CA ASP A 145 -18.18 22.32 5.56
C ASP A 145 -17.76 21.00 6.28
N TYR A 146 -16.89 20.21 5.69
CA TYR A 146 -16.41 18.93 6.26
C TYR A 146 -15.08 19.04 7.00
N PHE A 147 -14.47 20.24 7.06
CA PHE A 147 -13.14 20.41 7.63
C PHE A 147 -13.09 19.97 9.10
N GLU A 148 -13.99 20.51 9.93
CA GLU A 148 -14.00 20.21 11.37
C GLU A 148 -14.28 18.74 11.64
N SER A 149 -15.31 18.16 11.03
CA SER A 149 -15.66 16.74 11.21
C SER A 149 -14.58 15.78 10.67
N GLY A 150 -13.90 16.17 9.60
CA GLY A 150 -12.78 15.41 9.04
C GLY A 150 -11.58 15.39 10.00
N VAL A 151 -11.20 16.54 10.54
CA VAL A 151 -10.11 16.67 11.50
C VAL A 151 -10.43 15.94 12.81
N GLU A 152 -11.66 16.07 13.34
CA GLU A 152 -12.11 15.35 14.53
C GLU A 152 -12.01 13.83 14.34
N GLY A 153 -12.53 13.31 13.22
CA GLY A 153 -12.45 11.88 12.90
C GLY A 153 -11.01 11.36 12.76
N ILE A 154 -10.07 12.18 12.25
CA ILE A 154 -8.65 11.85 12.21
C ILE A 154 -8.07 11.78 13.62
N CYS A 155 -8.33 12.81 14.47
CA CYS A 155 -7.84 12.85 15.84
C CYS A 155 -8.33 11.66 16.66
N GLU A 156 -9.63 11.31 16.56
CA GLU A 156 -10.18 10.12 17.20
C GLU A 156 -9.48 8.84 16.70
N GLY A 157 -9.31 8.68 15.38
CA GLY A 157 -8.62 7.53 14.80
C GLY A 157 -7.18 7.36 15.29
N CYS A 158 -6.49 8.45 15.62
CA CYS A 158 -5.12 8.41 16.16
C CYS A 158 -5.06 7.99 17.64
N THR A 159 -6.18 7.99 18.37
CA THR A 159 -6.25 7.70 19.81
C THR A 159 -6.85 6.35 20.12
N LEU A 160 -7.27 5.59 19.12
CA LEU A 160 -7.82 4.25 19.29
C LEU A 160 -6.75 3.26 19.78
N PRO A 161 -7.13 2.29 20.63
CA PRO A 161 -6.22 1.28 21.18
C PRO A 161 -5.66 0.34 20.11
#